data_0df9030d4370038867816018b8dea7e3
#
_entry.id   0df9030d4370038867816018b8dea7e3
#
_cell.length_a   1.000
_cell.length_b   1.000
_cell.length_c   1.000
_cell.angle_alpha   90.00
_cell.angle_beta   90.00
_cell.angle_gamma   90.00
#
_symmetry.space_group_name_H-M   'P 1'
#
loop_
_entity.id
_entity.type
_entity.pdbx_description
1 polymer ?
#
loop_
_entity_poly.entity_id
_entity_poly.type
_entity_poly.pdbx_seq_one_letter_code
_entity_poly.pdbx_strand_id
1 'polypeptide(L)' 'MSDLNAILEPGMIVRMTDKPDWGDGQVQSNIDGKITVNFREEGKVVMDAERVILEIVNL' A
#
# COMPACT_ATOMS: atom_id res chain seq x y z
N MET A 1 -19.19 -0.97 5.84
CA MET A 1 -17.91 -0.58 6.40
C MET A 1 -16.98 -0.10 5.30
N SER A 2 -16.31 0.97 5.55
CA SER A 2 -15.41 1.48 4.54
C SER A 2 -14.12 0.66 4.52
N ASP A 3 -13.58 0.52 3.33
CA ASP A 3 -12.32 -0.14 3.12
C ASP A 3 -11.27 0.96 2.94
N LEU A 4 -10.43 1.14 3.95
CA LEU A 4 -9.44 2.21 3.92
C LEU A 4 -8.48 2.06 2.75
N ASN A 5 -8.23 0.82 2.33
CA ASN A 5 -7.34 0.59 1.20
C ASN A 5 -7.94 1.10 -0.12
N ALA A 6 -9.26 1.24 -0.17
CA ALA A 6 -9.92 1.70 -1.39
C ALA A 6 -9.65 3.17 -1.69
N ILE A 7 -9.23 3.94 -0.69
CA ILE A 7 -8.95 5.36 -0.88
C ILE A 7 -7.49 5.66 -1.22
N LEU A 8 -6.67 4.63 -1.28
CA LEU A 8 -5.26 4.82 -1.59
C LEU A 8 -5.09 5.22 -3.05
N GLU A 9 -4.31 6.24 -3.28
CA GLU A 9 -4.11 6.79 -4.62
C GLU A 9 -2.62 6.81 -4.95
N PRO A 10 -2.29 6.79 -6.23
CA PRO A 10 -0.88 6.89 -6.64
C PRO A 10 -0.23 8.11 -6.03
N GLY A 11 0.98 7.92 -5.53
CA GLY A 11 1.74 8.97 -4.88
C GLY A 11 1.65 8.95 -3.36
N MET A 12 0.64 8.31 -2.79
CA MET A 12 0.52 8.23 -1.34
C MET A 12 1.60 7.33 -0.76
N ILE A 13 2.06 7.68 0.43
CA ILE A 13 3.10 6.90 1.10
C ILE A 13 2.42 6.04 2.17
N VAL A 14 2.73 4.75 2.11
CA VAL A 14 2.11 3.75 2.98
C VAL A 14 3.18 2.86 3.58
N ARG A 15 2.76 2.07 4.56
CA ARG A 15 3.63 1.10 5.22
C ARG A 15 2.84 -0.17 5.44
N MET A 16 3.49 -1.32 5.25
CA MET A 16 2.88 -2.61 5.60
C MET A 16 3.02 -2.82 7.08
N THR A 17 1.90 -2.94 7.79
CA THR A 17 1.95 -3.12 9.25
C THR A 17 2.59 -4.44 9.63
N ASP A 18 2.39 -5.48 8.81
CA ASP A 18 2.94 -6.81 9.08
C ASP A 18 4.38 -6.96 8.63
N LYS A 19 4.87 -6.04 7.82
CA LYS A 19 6.18 -6.14 7.21
C LYS A 19 6.96 -4.84 7.35
N PRO A 20 7.27 -4.44 8.58
CA PRO A 20 7.97 -3.16 8.79
C PRO A 20 9.34 -3.12 8.11
N ASP A 21 9.94 -4.28 7.86
CA ASP A 21 11.25 -4.36 7.20
C ASP A 21 11.20 -3.89 5.74
N TRP A 22 10.02 -3.84 5.15
CA TRP A 22 9.88 -3.40 3.76
C TRP A 22 10.08 -1.89 3.64
N GLY A 23 9.96 -1.18 4.73
CA GLY A 23 10.10 0.28 4.73
C GLY A 23 8.86 0.96 4.19
N ASP A 24 8.95 2.26 4.03
CA ASP A 24 7.85 3.03 3.44
C ASP A 24 7.72 2.70 1.97
N GLY A 25 6.50 2.73 1.47
CA GLY A 25 6.24 2.46 0.07
C GLY A 25 5.39 3.54 -0.55
N GLN A 26 5.55 3.73 -1.85
CA GLN A 26 4.73 4.67 -2.59
C GLN A 26 3.73 3.90 -3.44
N VAL A 27 2.46 4.26 -3.32
CA VAL A 27 1.42 3.63 -4.11
C VAL A 27 1.60 4.01 -5.57
N GLN A 28 1.63 3.00 -6.43
CA GLN A 28 1.79 3.19 -7.87
C GLN A 28 0.45 3.12 -8.58
N SER A 29 -0.41 2.20 -8.14
CA SER A 29 -1.73 2.03 -8.73
C SER A 29 -2.64 1.32 -7.74
N ASN A 30 -3.94 1.50 -7.94
CA ASN A 30 -4.96 0.83 -7.12
C ASN A 30 -6.14 0.58 -8.05
N ILE A 31 -6.15 -0.57 -8.69
CA ILE A 31 -7.11 -0.90 -9.74
C ILE A 31 -7.71 -2.27 -9.46
N ASP A 32 -9.04 -2.33 -9.47
CA ASP A 32 -9.78 -3.60 -9.35
C ASP A 32 -9.34 -4.42 -8.14
N GLY A 33 -9.12 -3.73 -7.01
CA GLY A 33 -8.76 -4.42 -5.78
C GLY A 33 -7.31 -4.82 -5.69
N LYS A 34 -6.51 -4.45 -6.68
CA LYS A 34 -5.07 -4.72 -6.66
C LYS A 34 -4.31 -3.44 -6.46
N ILE A 35 -3.44 -3.42 -5.47
CA ILE A 35 -2.63 -2.26 -5.16
C ILE A 35 -1.18 -2.59 -5.46
N THR A 36 -0.54 -1.76 -6.26
CA THR A 36 0.88 -1.89 -6.53
C THR A 36 1.60 -0.81 -5.73
N VAL A 37 2.55 -1.24 -4.92
CA VAL A 37 3.32 -0.34 -4.06
C VAL A 37 4.80 -0.61 -4.28
N ASN A 38 5.57 0.44 -4.39
CA ASN A 38 7.01 0.33 -4.49
C ASN A 38 7.60 0.64 -3.12
N PHE A 39 8.02 -0.40 -2.41
CA PHE A 39 8.58 -0.26 -1.07
C PHE A 39 10.08 0.03 -1.15
N ARG A 40 10.54 0.79 -0.19
CA ARG A 40 11.94 1.21 -0.15
C ARG A 40 12.90 0.03 -0.14
N GLU A 41 12.61 -0.99 0.68
CA GLU A 41 13.50 -2.13 0.82
C GLU A 41 13.07 -3.32 -0.03
N GLU A 42 11.77 -3.57 -0.06
CA GLU A 42 11.26 -4.76 -0.77
C GLU A 42 11.12 -4.54 -2.27
N GLY A 43 10.95 -3.30 -2.70
CA GLY A 43 10.71 -3.01 -4.10
C GLY A 43 9.23 -3.07 -4.45
N LYS A 44 8.94 -3.32 -5.72
CA LYS A 44 7.57 -3.29 -6.21
C LYS A 44 6.83 -4.57 -5.82
N VAL A 45 5.69 -4.41 -5.17
CA VAL A 45 4.84 -5.52 -4.75
C VAL A 45 3.41 -5.23 -5.19
N VAL A 46 2.77 -6.23 -5.77
CA VAL A 46 1.34 -6.16 -6.10
C VAL A 46 0.60 -6.96 -5.05
N MET A 47 -0.41 -6.37 -4.45
CA MET A 47 -1.12 -7.02 -3.35
C MET A 47 -2.61 -6.83 -3.49
N ASP A 48 -3.35 -7.74 -2.85
CA ASP A 48 -4.80 -7.72 -2.84
C ASP A 48 -5.27 -6.77 -1.74
N ALA A 49 -6.01 -5.74 -2.13
CA ALA A 49 -6.46 -4.70 -1.20
C ALA A 49 -7.31 -5.26 -0.07
N GLU A 50 -7.96 -6.41 -0.29
CA GLU A 50 -8.83 -6.99 0.73
C GLU A 50 -8.08 -7.84 1.73
N ARG A 51 -6.81 -8.14 1.46
CA ARG A 51 -6.03 -9.07 2.27
C ARG A 51 -4.90 -8.42 3.04
N VAL A 52 -4.65 -7.15 2.80
CA VAL A 52 -3.53 -6.46 3.43
C VAL A 52 -4.04 -5.25 4.20
N ILE A 53 -3.26 -4.85 5.17
CA ILE A 53 -3.53 -3.63 5.91
C ILE A 53 -2.36 -2.70 5.69
N LEU A 54 -2.63 -1.59 5.05
CA LEU A 54 -1.63 -0.57 4.78
C LEU A 54 -1.91 0.65 5.63
N GLU A 55 -0.87 1.16 6.24
CA GLU A 55 -0.96 2.36 7.06
C GLU A 55 -0.51 3.54 6.22
N ILE A 56 -1.30 4.61 6.24
CA ILE A 56 -0.94 5.83 5.51
C ILE A 56 0.08 6.58 6.33
N VAL A 57 1.25 6.83 5.75
CA VAL A 57 2.34 7.50 6.46
C VAL A 57 2.23 9.01 6.34
N ASN A 58 1.79 9.49 5.18
CA ASN A 58 1.58 10.92 5.01
C ASN A 58 0.18 11.18 4.45
N LEU A 59 -0.42 12.22 4.94
CA LEU A 59 -1.74 12.66 4.50
C LEU A 59 -1.64 14.05 3.91
#